data_c97a42729debefcffac27d4bd98942b5
#
_entry.id   c97a42729debefcffac27d4bd98942b5
#
_cell.length_a   1.000
_cell.length_b   1.000
_cell.length_c   1.000
_cell.angle_alpha   90.00
_cell.angle_beta   90.00
_cell.angle_gamma   90.00
#
_symmetry.space_group_name_H-M   'P 1'
#
loop_
_entity.id
_entity.type
_entity.pdbx_description
1 polymer ?
#
loop_
_entity_poly.entity_id
_entity_poly.type
_entity_poly.pdbx_seq_one_letter_code
_entity_poly.pdbx_strand_id
1 'polypeptide(L)'
;MGLFDRLFGKKEEPKIEEVVKEALENLDLSEDVESSLTEAEGILQEEAELEEEENQDTVEESLDSEPDVEVHQEEVEVLQNSEEVTTELVETVEENSSEVLEAERPQVEETVQEKYDRSLKKTRTGFGARLNAFFANFRSVDEEFFEELEELLIMSDVGVQVASNLTEELRYEAKLENAKKPDALRRVIIEKLVELYEKDGNYDERIHFQDGLTVMLFVGVNGVGKTTSIGKLAHRYKQAGKKVMLVAADTFRAGAVAQLAEWGRRVDVPVVTGPEKADPASVVFDGMERAVAEGIDILMIDTAGRLQNKDNLMAELEKIGRIIKRVVPEAPHETFLALDASTGQNALVQAKEFSKIIPLTGIVLTKIDGTARGGVVLAIREELNIPVKLIGFGEKIDDIGEFNSENFMKGLLEGLI
;
A
#
# COMPACT_ATOMS: atom_id res chain seq x y z
N MET A 1 17.46 -8.51 12.91
CA MET A 1 16.51 -8.09 13.96
C MET A 1 15.26 -7.66 13.23
N GLY A 2 14.19 -8.45 13.32
CA GLY A 2 12.93 -8.22 12.62
C GLY A 2 12.21 -6.96 13.10
N LEU A 3 11.19 -6.54 12.37
CA LEU A 3 10.34 -5.39 12.72
C LEU A 3 9.66 -5.62 14.07
N PHE A 4 9.21 -6.83 14.33
CA PHE A 4 8.61 -7.23 15.60
C PHE A 4 9.55 -7.01 16.78
N ASP A 5 10.81 -7.47 16.68
CA ASP A 5 11.82 -7.28 17.73
C ASP A 5 12.10 -5.80 18.03
N ARG A 6 12.02 -4.93 17.01
CA ARG A 6 12.21 -3.48 17.16
C ARG A 6 11.02 -2.82 17.85
N LEU A 7 9.81 -3.31 17.56
CA LEU A 7 8.57 -2.77 18.11
C LEU A 7 8.33 -3.19 19.57
N PHE A 8 8.64 -4.45 19.90
CA PHE A 8 8.18 -5.11 21.12
C PHE A 8 9.30 -5.73 21.97
N GLY A 9 10.57 -5.58 21.53
CA GLY A 9 11.73 -6.16 22.18
C GLY A 9 11.97 -7.61 21.79
N LYS A 10 13.21 -8.09 22.03
CA LYS A 10 13.58 -9.47 21.71
C LYS A 10 12.76 -10.46 22.53
N LYS A 11 12.29 -11.52 21.87
CA LYS A 11 11.85 -12.74 22.53
C LYS A 11 13.07 -13.26 23.33
N GLU A 12 12.96 -13.40 24.64
CA GLU A 12 13.91 -14.25 25.38
C GLU A 12 13.60 -15.68 24.94
N GLU A 13 14.35 -16.16 23.96
CA GLU A 13 14.33 -17.57 23.62
C GLU A 13 14.87 -18.31 24.85
N PRO A 14 14.08 -19.21 25.47
CA PRO A 14 14.61 -20.07 26.49
C PRO A 14 15.79 -20.81 25.86
N LYS A 15 16.96 -20.75 26.52
CA LYS A 15 18.16 -21.39 25.99
C LYS A 15 17.79 -22.82 25.65
N ILE A 16 18.04 -23.24 24.41
CA ILE A 16 17.77 -24.60 23.93
C ILE A 16 18.28 -25.66 24.93
N GLU A 17 19.35 -25.38 25.63
CA GLU A 17 19.88 -26.21 26.70
C GLU A 17 18.95 -26.38 27.91
N GLU A 18 18.12 -25.37 28.26
CA GLU A 18 17.16 -25.48 29.37
C GLU A 18 15.90 -26.23 28.92
N VAL A 19 15.42 -26.01 27.70
CA VAL A 19 14.24 -26.74 27.14
C VAL A 19 14.59 -28.21 26.90
N VAL A 20 15.78 -28.52 26.39
CA VAL A 20 16.26 -29.89 26.19
C VAL A 20 16.47 -30.59 27.55
N LYS A 21 16.95 -29.87 28.54
CA LYS A 21 17.15 -30.43 29.90
C LYS A 21 15.80 -30.71 30.58
N GLU A 22 14.83 -29.84 30.47
CA GLU A 22 13.46 -30.03 31.00
C GLU A 22 12.70 -31.13 30.25
N ALA A 23 12.92 -31.26 28.93
CA ALA A 23 12.38 -32.37 28.13
C ALA A 23 13.02 -33.71 28.47
N LEU A 24 14.33 -33.73 28.75
CA LEU A 24 15.05 -34.96 29.16
C LEU A 24 14.72 -35.38 30.60
N GLU A 25 14.45 -34.47 31.52
CA GLU A 25 14.02 -34.77 32.88
C GLU A 25 12.55 -35.30 32.94
N ASN A 26 11.73 -35.02 31.94
CA ASN A 26 10.34 -35.49 31.85
C ASN A 26 10.15 -36.78 31.02
N LEU A 27 11.23 -37.27 30.37
CA LEU A 27 11.21 -38.55 29.64
C LEU A 27 11.68 -39.66 30.60
N ASP A 28 10.68 -40.34 31.21
CA ASP A 28 10.91 -41.60 31.89
C ASP A 28 11.22 -42.68 30.84
N LEU A 29 12.52 -42.91 30.60
CA LEU A 29 13.01 -43.79 29.53
C LEU A 29 12.71 -45.25 29.89
N SER A 30 11.62 -45.77 29.36
CA SER A 30 11.43 -47.21 29.17
C SER A 30 12.21 -47.68 27.92
N GLU A 31 12.86 -48.82 28.02
CA GLU A 31 13.83 -49.37 27.05
C GLU A 31 13.33 -49.64 25.62
N ASP A 32 12.15 -49.16 25.22
CA ASP A 32 11.53 -49.42 23.92
C ASP A 32 11.81 -48.33 22.86
N VAL A 33 12.59 -47.27 23.18
CA VAL A 33 12.76 -46.13 22.26
C VAL A 33 13.98 -46.27 21.34
N GLU A 34 14.98 -47.07 21.67
CA GLU A 34 16.16 -47.26 20.83
C GLU A 34 15.91 -48.02 19.53
N SER A 35 14.87 -48.89 19.48
CA SER A 35 14.52 -49.61 18.24
C SER A 35 13.73 -48.76 17.22
N SER A 36 13.01 -47.71 17.68
CA SER A 36 12.19 -46.87 16.84
C SER A 36 12.98 -45.74 16.15
N LEU A 37 14.13 -45.35 16.68
CA LEU A 37 15.01 -44.33 16.07
C LEU A 37 15.80 -44.88 14.89
N THR A 38 16.17 -46.14 14.89
CA THR A 38 16.85 -46.78 13.77
C THR A 38 15.95 -47.09 12.56
N GLU A 39 14.64 -47.26 12.77
CA GLU A 39 13.69 -47.41 11.67
C GLU A 39 13.37 -46.07 11.00
N ALA A 40 13.33 -44.96 11.75
CA ALA A 40 13.04 -43.63 11.22
C ALA A 40 14.20 -43.08 10.37
N GLU A 41 15.46 -43.37 10.71
CA GLU A 41 16.63 -42.97 9.90
C GLU A 41 16.72 -43.74 8.58
N GLY A 42 16.20 -44.96 8.51
CA GLY A 42 16.13 -45.76 7.28
C GLY A 42 15.08 -45.22 6.26
N ILE A 43 13.97 -44.70 6.75
CA ILE A 43 12.88 -44.19 5.90
C ILE A 43 13.26 -42.82 5.28
N LEU A 44 13.99 -41.99 6.00
CA LEU A 44 14.45 -40.68 5.50
C LEU A 44 15.54 -40.77 4.41
N GLN A 45 16.28 -41.88 4.35
CA GLN A 45 17.22 -42.12 3.25
C GLN A 45 16.58 -42.67 1.98
N GLU A 46 15.47 -43.40 2.10
CA GLU A 46 14.75 -43.96 0.94
C GLU A 46 13.87 -42.91 0.24
N GLU A 47 13.36 -41.89 0.98
CA GLU A 47 12.61 -40.77 0.37
C GLU A 47 13.51 -39.76 -0.38
N ALA A 48 14.78 -39.62 0.02
CA ALA A 48 15.73 -38.72 -0.63
C ALA A 48 16.23 -39.27 -1.99
N GLU A 49 16.20 -40.58 -2.21
CA GLU A 49 16.61 -41.20 -3.49
C GLU A 49 15.47 -41.21 -4.53
N LEU A 50 14.20 -41.03 -4.12
CA LEU A 50 13.03 -41.02 -5.00
C LEU A 50 12.73 -39.63 -5.62
N GLU A 51 13.22 -38.54 -5.04
CA GLU A 51 13.01 -37.18 -5.57
C GLU A 51 14.00 -36.80 -6.71
N GLU A 52 15.06 -37.56 -6.96
CA GLU A 52 16.00 -37.30 -8.06
C GLU A 52 15.59 -37.93 -9.41
N GLU A 53 14.64 -38.86 -9.47
CA GLU A 53 14.24 -39.54 -10.73
C GLU A 53 13.00 -38.94 -11.45
N GLU A 54 12.21 -38.03 -10.86
CA GLU A 54 10.98 -37.51 -11.50
C GLU A 54 11.12 -36.22 -12.30
N ASN A 55 12.32 -35.71 -12.55
CA ASN A 55 12.54 -34.44 -13.27
C ASN A 55 13.10 -34.59 -14.69
N GLN A 56 12.80 -35.70 -15.42
CA GLN A 56 13.03 -35.80 -16.88
C GLN A 56 11.84 -36.53 -17.47
N ASP A 57 10.90 -35.82 -18.01
CA ASP A 57 10.14 -36.04 -19.24
C ASP A 57 8.82 -35.26 -19.21
N THR A 58 8.68 -34.30 -20.06
CA THR A 58 7.69 -34.19 -21.13
C THR A 58 7.54 -32.76 -21.62
N VAL A 59 8.10 -32.58 -22.78
CA VAL A 59 7.75 -31.50 -23.74
C VAL A 59 6.91 -32.18 -24.83
N GLU A 60 5.91 -31.44 -25.30
CA GLU A 60 5.24 -31.50 -26.61
C GLU A 60 3.74 -31.88 -26.68
N GLU A 61 3.11 -31.05 -27.54
CA GLU A 61 1.81 -31.20 -28.23
C GLU A 61 0.54 -30.77 -27.46
N SER A 62 -0.40 -29.97 -28.01
CA SER A 62 -0.70 -29.50 -29.37
C SER A 62 -1.82 -28.46 -29.37
N LEU A 63 -1.79 -27.63 -30.37
CA LEU A 63 -2.75 -26.77 -31.06
C LEU A 63 -4.26 -27.15 -31.03
N ASP A 64 -5.06 -26.09 -31.20
CA ASP A 64 -6.39 -25.99 -31.84
C ASP A 64 -7.64 -26.13 -30.98
N SER A 65 -8.36 -25.02 -30.83
CA SER A 65 -9.67 -24.75 -31.41
C SER A 65 -10.39 -23.55 -30.76
N GLU A 66 -10.71 -22.56 -31.59
CA GLU A 66 -11.72 -21.55 -31.31
C GLU A 66 -13.13 -22.15 -31.33
N PRO A 67 -14.10 -21.57 -30.65
CA PRO A 67 -15.37 -21.34 -31.32
C PRO A 67 -15.92 -19.91 -31.17
N ASP A 68 -16.50 -19.45 -32.26
CA ASP A 68 -17.37 -18.31 -32.46
C ASP A 68 -18.44 -18.14 -31.36
N VAL A 69 -18.69 -16.90 -30.93
CA VAL A 69 -19.96 -16.50 -30.33
C VAL A 69 -20.44 -15.15 -30.86
N GLU A 70 -21.65 -15.18 -31.34
CA GLU A 70 -22.44 -14.16 -32.00
C GLU A 70 -22.64 -12.88 -31.19
N VAL A 71 -22.70 -11.79 -31.94
CA VAL A 71 -23.05 -10.43 -31.54
C VAL A 71 -24.57 -10.30 -31.42
N HIS A 72 -25.09 -9.94 -30.26
CA HIS A 72 -26.40 -9.35 -30.10
C HIS A 72 -26.30 -7.84 -29.80
N GLN A 73 -26.77 -7.07 -30.75
CA GLN A 73 -27.08 -5.64 -30.59
C GLN A 73 -28.42 -5.50 -29.85
N GLU A 74 -28.46 -4.71 -28.80
CA GLU A 74 -29.67 -4.09 -28.31
C GLU A 74 -29.46 -2.57 -28.22
N GLU A 75 -30.33 -1.89 -28.98
CA GLU A 75 -30.53 -0.44 -28.99
C GLU A 75 -31.15 0.00 -27.66
N VAL A 76 -30.66 1.08 -27.07
CA VAL A 76 -31.41 1.82 -26.03
C VAL A 76 -31.43 3.30 -26.34
N GLU A 77 -32.67 3.78 -26.35
CA GLU A 77 -33.18 5.10 -26.65
C GLU A 77 -32.51 6.24 -25.86
N VAL A 78 -32.32 7.32 -26.60
CA VAL A 78 -32.04 8.66 -26.11
C VAL A 78 -33.30 9.30 -25.57
N LEU A 79 -33.35 9.68 -24.31
CA LEU A 79 -34.31 10.69 -23.85
C LEU A 79 -33.57 11.89 -23.27
N GLN A 80 -33.82 13.00 -23.94
CA GLN A 80 -33.51 14.37 -23.56
C GLN A 80 -34.20 14.73 -22.24
N ASN A 81 -33.46 15.35 -21.31
CA ASN A 81 -34.03 16.42 -20.49
C ASN A 81 -32.94 17.44 -20.18
N SER A 82 -33.04 18.54 -20.84
CA SER A 82 -32.40 19.80 -20.55
C SER A 82 -33.31 20.63 -19.66
N GLU A 83 -32.69 21.54 -18.91
CA GLU A 83 -33.30 22.61 -18.09
C GLU A 83 -33.60 22.22 -16.63
N GLU A 84 -32.67 22.64 -15.78
CA GLU A 84 -32.83 23.28 -14.46
C GLU A 84 -31.57 23.09 -13.59
N VAL A 85 -30.52 23.87 -13.81
CA VAL A 85 -29.49 24.17 -12.76
C VAL A 85 -28.81 25.50 -13.12
N THR A 86 -29.47 26.59 -12.84
CA THR A 86 -28.85 27.91 -12.81
C THR A 86 -29.50 28.76 -11.71
N THR A 87 -29.28 28.43 -10.44
CA THR A 87 -29.60 29.37 -9.34
C THR A 87 -28.94 29.05 -7.98
N GLU A 88 -27.85 28.26 -7.90
CA GLU A 88 -27.22 27.97 -6.58
C GLU A 88 -25.73 28.32 -6.50
N LEU A 89 -25.19 29.19 -7.30
CA LEU A 89 -23.75 29.53 -7.34
C LEU A 89 -23.42 30.97 -6.93
N VAL A 90 -24.28 31.68 -6.23
CA VAL A 90 -24.00 33.09 -5.82
C VAL A 90 -23.91 33.33 -4.31
N GLU A 91 -24.23 32.36 -3.44
CA GLU A 91 -24.28 32.60 -1.98
C GLU A 91 -23.06 32.04 -1.16
N THR A 92 -22.03 31.49 -1.78
CA THR A 92 -20.86 30.93 -1.03
C THR A 92 -19.56 31.72 -1.16
N VAL A 93 -19.60 32.98 -1.61
CA VAL A 93 -18.38 33.81 -1.78
C VAL A 93 -18.18 34.87 -0.68
N GLU A 94 -19.14 35.10 0.22
CA GLU A 94 -19.03 36.17 1.23
C GLU A 94 -18.70 35.74 2.66
N GLU A 95 -18.52 34.44 2.97
CA GLU A 95 -18.19 33.99 4.34
C GLU A 95 -16.70 33.67 4.59
N ASN A 96 -15.80 33.82 3.63
CA ASN A 96 -14.37 33.49 3.81
C ASN A 96 -13.40 34.70 3.92
N SER A 97 -13.88 35.87 4.34
CA SER A 97 -13.02 37.04 4.52
C SER A 97 -12.73 37.45 5.97
N SER A 98 -13.04 36.64 6.97
CA SER A 98 -12.81 36.95 8.39
C SER A 98 -11.85 36.05 9.17
N GLU A 99 -11.06 35.18 8.53
CA GLU A 99 -10.05 34.32 9.18
C GLU A 99 -8.59 34.67 8.84
N VAL A 100 -8.25 35.90 8.57
CA VAL A 100 -6.88 36.34 8.37
C VAL A 100 -6.48 37.31 9.48
N LEU A 101 -6.45 36.84 10.72
CA LEU A 101 -5.69 37.46 11.84
C LEU A 101 -5.64 36.46 13.03
N GLU A 102 -5.14 35.26 12.85
CA GLU A 102 -4.61 34.49 13.98
C GLU A 102 -3.09 34.59 13.98
N ALA A 103 -2.59 35.32 14.95
CA ALA A 103 -1.21 35.67 15.22
C ALA A 103 -0.30 34.40 15.20
N GLU A 104 0.88 34.58 14.61
CA GLU A 104 2.05 33.71 14.67
C GLU A 104 2.33 33.22 16.10
N ARG A 105 1.71 32.10 16.48
CA ARG A 105 2.28 31.27 17.54
C ARG A 105 3.44 30.52 16.92
N PRO A 106 4.60 30.40 17.60
CA PRO A 106 5.69 29.56 17.10
C PRO A 106 5.11 28.14 16.90
N GLN A 107 5.03 27.71 15.65
CA GLN A 107 4.63 26.35 15.32
C GLN A 107 5.74 25.45 15.86
N VAL A 108 5.48 24.79 16.97
CA VAL A 108 6.31 23.65 17.38
C VAL A 108 6.18 22.63 16.26
N GLU A 109 7.26 22.37 15.55
CA GLU A 109 7.29 21.38 14.47
C GLU A 109 6.86 20.04 15.04
N GLU A 110 5.71 19.56 14.60
CA GLU A 110 5.16 18.26 14.97
C GLU A 110 6.13 17.17 14.50
N THR A 111 6.55 16.32 15.42
CA THR A 111 7.45 15.19 15.10
C THR A 111 6.78 14.19 14.16
N VAL A 112 7.55 13.38 13.46
CA VAL A 112 7.01 12.34 12.59
C VAL A 112 6.12 11.38 13.37
N GLN A 113 6.52 10.98 14.58
CA GLN A 113 5.71 10.11 15.44
C GLN A 113 4.37 10.74 15.80
N GLU A 114 4.34 12.01 16.18
CA GLU A 114 3.09 12.73 16.49
C GLU A 114 2.16 12.80 15.27
N LYS A 115 2.70 12.94 14.05
CA LYS A 115 1.91 12.88 12.81
C LYS A 115 1.27 11.51 12.63
N TYR A 116 2.01 10.41 12.86
CA TYR A 116 1.45 9.05 12.84
C TYR A 116 0.37 8.87 13.90
N ASP A 117 0.62 9.24 15.14
CA ASP A 117 -0.32 9.09 16.25
C ASP A 117 -1.63 9.85 16.01
N ARG A 118 -1.53 11.06 15.48
CA ARG A 118 -2.69 11.87 15.11
C ARG A 118 -3.48 11.25 13.95
N SER A 119 -2.78 10.86 12.88
CA SER A 119 -3.43 10.37 11.66
C SER A 119 -4.01 8.98 11.82
N LEU A 120 -3.38 8.10 12.60
CA LEU A 120 -3.85 6.74 12.85
C LEU A 120 -4.86 6.64 14.00
N LYS A 121 -5.22 7.74 14.63
CA LYS A 121 -6.16 7.73 15.77
C LYS A 121 -7.49 7.02 15.45
N LYS A 122 -8.10 7.31 14.30
CA LYS A 122 -9.34 6.64 13.88
C LYS A 122 -9.12 5.17 13.54
N THR A 123 -8.03 4.86 12.87
CA THR A 123 -7.65 3.48 12.53
C THR A 123 -7.44 2.65 13.79
N ARG A 124 -6.72 3.18 14.76
CA ARG A 124 -6.48 2.55 16.06
C ARG A 124 -7.77 2.32 16.84
N THR A 125 -8.66 3.31 16.92
CA THR A 125 -9.97 3.15 17.57
C THR A 125 -10.92 2.23 16.79
N GLY A 126 -10.70 2.01 15.51
CA GLY A 126 -11.41 1.05 14.68
C GLY A 126 -10.85 -0.38 14.82
N PHE A 127 -9.69 -0.62 14.22
CA PHE A 127 -9.08 -1.95 14.13
C PHE A 127 -8.57 -2.45 15.50
N GLY A 128 -7.74 -1.68 16.17
CA GLY A 128 -7.16 -2.06 17.47
C GLY A 128 -8.22 -2.26 18.55
N ALA A 129 -9.24 -1.39 18.61
CA ALA A 129 -10.33 -1.55 19.58
C ALA A 129 -11.18 -2.80 19.31
N ARG A 130 -11.44 -3.14 18.03
CA ARG A 130 -12.15 -4.37 17.66
C ARG A 130 -11.37 -5.61 18.07
N LEU A 131 -10.08 -5.64 17.80
CA LEU A 131 -9.21 -6.75 18.15
C LEU A 131 -9.08 -6.90 19.68
N ASN A 132 -9.01 -5.80 20.44
CA ASN A 132 -9.07 -5.82 21.90
C ASN A 132 -10.40 -6.37 22.43
N ALA A 133 -11.53 -5.92 21.87
CA ALA A 133 -12.84 -6.42 22.23
C ALA A 133 -13.01 -7.92 21.94
N PHE A 134 -12.48 -8.37 20.81
CA PHE A 134 -12.42 -9.77 20.42
C PHE A 134 -11.70 -10.60 21.50
N PHE A 135 -10.47 -10.24 21.89
CA PHE A 135 -9.74 -10.95 22.95
C PHE A 135 -10.45 -10.93 24.31
N ALA A 136 -11.18 -9.86 24.62
CA ALA A 136 -11.92 -9.76 25.87
C ALA A 136 -13.17 -10.67 25.91
N ASN A 137 -13.75 -10.99 24.75
CA ASN A 137 -14.97 -11.79 24.64
C ASN A 137 -14.71 -13.29 24.71
N PHE A 138 -13.56 -13.75 24.21
CA PHE A 138 -13.22 -15.16 24.18
C PHE A 138 -12.47 -15.61 25.45
N ARG A 139 -12.83 -16.80 25.95
CA ARG A 139 -12.19 -17.45 27.11
C ARG A 139 -11.45 -18.73 26.73
N SER A 140 -11.71 -19.26 25.56
CA SER A 140 -11.12 -20.48 25.00
C SER A 140 -10.73 -20.26 23.56
N VAL A 141 -9.73 -21.01 23.12
CA VAL A 141 -9.31 -21.07 21.71
C VAL A 141 -9.95 -22.32 21.13
N ASP A 142 -11.02 -22.13 20.39
CA ASP A 142 -11.80 -23.16 19.70
C ASP A 142 -12.06 -22.73 18.25
N GLU A 143 -12.84 -23.48 17.51
CA GLU A 143 -13.11 -23.15 16.11
C GLU A 143 -13.87 -21.83 15.94
N GLU A 144 -14.80 -21.53 16.84
CA GLU A 144 -15.53 -20.26 16.85
C GLU A 144 -14.59 -19.06 17.02
N PHE A 145 -13.53 -19.20 17.85
CA PHE A 145 -12.49 -18.19 18.00
C PHE A 145 -11.80 -17.85 16.66
N PHE A 146 -11.45 -18.86 15.85
CA PHE A 146 -10.77 -18.62 14.57
C PHE A 146 -11.73 -18.11 13.50
N GLU A 147 -12.98 -18.56 13.46
CA GLU A 147 -13.99 -18.04 12.55
C GLU A 147 -14.27 -16.56 12.80
N GLU A 148 -14.47 -16.16 14.05
CA GLU A 148 -14.69 -14.75 14.40
C GLU A 148 -13.45 -13.89 14.22
N LEU A 149 -12.24 -14.43 14.40
CA LEU A 149 -10.99 -13.71 14.10
C LEU A 149 -10.89 -13.45 12.60
N GLU A 150 -11.19 -14.45 11.76
CA GLU A 150 -11.18 -14.31 10.30
C GLU A 150 -12.18 -13.24 9.86
N GLU A 151 -13.42 -13.28 10.37
CA GLU A 151 -14.44 -12.27 10.07
C GLU A 151 -13.98 -10.85 10.48
N LEU A 152 -13.41 -10.71 11.67
CA LEU A 152 -12.88 -9.44 12.16
C LEU A 152 -11.79 -8.88 11.25
N LEU A 153 -10.85 -9.71 10.79
CA LEU A 153 -9.79 -9.33 9.88
C LEU A 153 -10.34 -8.88 8.52
N ILE A 154 -11.32 -9.62 7.97
CA ILE A 154 -12.02 -9.27 6.73
C ILE A 154 -12.74 -7.92 6.87
N MET A 155 -13.49 -7.75 7.98
CA MET A 155 -14.20 -6.50 8.30
C MET A 155 -13.27 -5.30 8.51
N SER A 156 -12.01 -5.56 8.75
CA SER A 156 -10.94 -4.57 8.93
C SER A 156 -10.12 -4.31 7.66
N ASP A 157 -10.62 -4.77 6.51
CA ASP A 157 -10.03 -4.64 5.18
C ASP A 157 -8.64 -5.30 5.01
N VAL A 158 -8.31 -6.31 5.82
CA VAL A 158 -7.09 -7.12 5.65
C VAL A 158 -7.16 -7.98 4.38
N GLY A 159 -8.39 -8.27 3.91
CA GLY A 159 -8.63 -9.10 2.72
C GLY A 159 -8.95 -10.54 3.07
N VAL A 160 -9.85 -11.16 2.30
CA VAL A 160 -10.35 -12.52 2.57
C VAL A 160 -9.21 -13.55 2.54
N GLN A 161 -8.38 -13.51 1.47
CA GLN A 161 -7.30 -14.49 1.32
C GLN A 161 -6.27 -14.39 2.44
N VAL A 162 -5.89 -13.16 2.79
CA VAL A 162 -4.90 -12.90 3.85
C VAL A 162 -5.46 -13.30 5.21
N ALA A 163 -6.73 -12.98 5.49
CA ALA A 163 -7.38 -13.35 6.74
C ALA A 163 -7.47 -14.87 6.89
N SER A 164 -7.88 -15.58 5.83
CA SER A 164 -7.99 -17.05 5.84
C SER A 164 -6.62 -17.71 6.03
N ASN A 165 -5.60 -17.32 5.27
CA ASN A 165 -4.25 -17.86 5.42
C ASN A 165 -3.71 -17.65 6.84
N LEU A 166 -3.86 -16.43 7.37
CA LEU A 166 -3.40 -16.09 8.71
C LEU A 166 -4.10 -16.93 9.79
N THR A 167 -5.42 -17.11 9.69
CA THR A 167 -6.18 -17.91 10.66
C THR A 167 -5.86 -19.40 10.56
N GLU A 168 -5.57 -19.94 9.37
CA GLU A 168 -5.10 -21.31 9.20
C GLU A 168 -3.73 -21.54 9.85
N GLU A 169 -2.77 -20.64 9.63
CA GLU A 169 -1.47 -20.69 10.30
C GLU A 169 -1.61 -20.64 11.82
N LEU A 170 -2.45 -19.73 12.33
CA LEU A 170 -2.71 -19.62 13.77
C LEU A 170 -3.38 -20.86 14.36
N ARG A 171 -4.29 -21.53 13.62
CA ARG A 171 -4.87 -22.82 14.02
C ARG A 171 -3.79 -23.89 14.19
N TYR A 172 -2.84 -23.91 13.24
CA TYR A 172 -1.73 -24.85 13.28
C TYR A 172 -0.81 -24.57 14.49
N GLU A 173 -0.39 -23.34 14.70
CA GLU A 173 0.45 -22.96 15.84
C GLU A 173 -0.25 -23.19 17.19
N ALA A 174 -1.53 -22.84 17.29
CA ALA A 174 -2.30 -23.11 18.50
C ALA A 174 -2.36 -24.61 18.87
N LYS A 175 -2.39 -25.48 17.87
CA LYS A 175 -2.34 -26.95 18.07
C LYS A 175 -0.96 -27.39 18.54
N LEU A 176 0.13 -26.84 17.96
CA LEU A 176 1.50 -27.18 18.33
C LEU A 176 1.82 -26.75 19.76
N GLU A 177 1.46 -25.53 20.13
CA GLU A 177 1.73 -24.97 21.46
C GLU A 177 0.70 -25.39 22.51
N ASN A 178 -0.33 -26.17 22.14
CA ASN A 178 -1.46 -26.50 23.00
C ASN A 178 -2.08 -25.26 23.69
N ALA A 179 -2.12 -24.15 22.96
CA ALA A 179 -2.58 -22.86 23.44
C ALA A 179 -4.11 -22.86 23.63
N LYS A 180 -4.55 -22.94 24.88
CA LYS A 180 -5.98 -23.01 25.24
C LYS A 180 -6.58 -21.65 25.61
N LYS A 181 -5.73 -20.61 25.75
CA LYS A 181 -6.16 -19.28 26.18
C LYS A 181 -5.90 -18.24 25.10
N PRO A 182 -6.85 -17.32 24.83
CA PRO A 182 -6.69 -16.26 23.84
C PRO A 182 -5.48 -15.36 24.08
N ASP A 183 -5.13 -15.07 25.33
CA ASP A 183 -3.98 -14.22 25.68
C ASP A 183 -2.65 -14.82 25.19
N ALA A 184 -2.52 -16.15 25.14
CA ALA A 184 -1.32 -16.80 24.63
C ALA A 184 -1.16 -16.56 23.12
N LEU A 185 -2.27 -16.55 22.36
CA LEU A 185 -2.26 -16.30 20.92
C LEU A 185 -2.22 -14.82 20.55
N ARG A 186 -2.57 -13.92 21.46
CA ARG A 186 -2.61 -12.48 21.20
C ARG A 186 -1.26 -11.99 20.64
N ARG A 187 -0.17 -12.36 21.29
CA ARG A 187 1.19 -12.00 20.86
C ARG A 187 1.51 -12.61 19.51
N VAL A 188 1.17 -13.87 19.30
CA VAL A 188 1.41 -14.60 18.04
C VAL A 188 0.65 -13.94 16.89
N ILE A 189 -0.63 -13.57 17.11
CA ILE A 189 -1.43 -12.85 16.10
C ILE A 189 -0.78 -11.52 15.70
N ILE A 190 -0.30 -10.75 16.68
CA ILE A 190 0.37 -9.47 16.43
C ILE A 190 1.70 -9.70 15.71
N GLU A 191 2.48 -10.71 16.10
CA GLU A 191 3.73 -11.11 15.45
C GLU A 191 3.48 -11.45 13.97
N LYS A 192 2.48 -12.27 13.70
CA LYS A 192 2.08 -12.64 12.34
C LYS A 192 1.61 -11.45 11.48
N LEU A 193 0.86 -10.50 12.04
CA LEU A 193 0.47 -9.28 11.33
C LEU A 193 1.68 -8.41 10.96
N VAL A 194 2.70 -8.38 11.82
CA VAL A 194 3.95 -7.66 11.55
C VAL A 194 4.78 -8.41 10.51
N GLU A 195 4.93 -9.74 10.63
CA GLU A 195 5.64 -10.59 9.67
C GLU A 195 5.03 -10.50 8.27
N LEU A 196 3.70 -10.49 8.18
CA LEU A 196 2.98 -10.34 6.92
C LEU A 196 3.34 -9.02 6.20
N TYR A 197 3.55 -7.93 6.94
CA TYR A 197 4.03 -6.69 6.36
C TYR A 197 5.52 -6.77 6.00
N GLU A 198 6.35 -7.34 6.87
CA GLU A 198 7.82 -7.40 6.72
C GLU A 198 8.23 -8.30 5.54
N LYS A 199 7.54 -9.42 5.30
CA LYS A 199 7.88 -10.39 4.24
C LYS A 199 9.38 -10.68 4.16
N ASP A 200 9.97 -11.14 5.26
CA ASP A 200 11.39 -11.47 5.37
C ASP A 200 12.35 -10.31 5.03
N GLY A 201 11.88 -9.07 5.19
CA GLY A 201 12.66 -7.87 4.89
C GLY A 201 12.75 -7.53 3.38
N ASN A 202 12.00 -8.22 2.53
CA ASN A 202 11.98 -8.02 1.07
C ASN A 202 11.13 -6.82 0.65
N TYR A 203 11.38 -5.65 1.24
CA TYR A 203 10.71 -4.41 0.83
C TYR A 203 11.66 -3.23 0.89
N ASP A 204 11.47 -2.27 -0.02
CA ASP A 204 12.20 -1.02 -0.03
C ASP A 204 11.22 0.15 0.02
N GLU A 205 11.08 0.73 1.21
CA GLU A 205 10.19 1.88 1.48
C GLU A 205 10.82 3.21 1.06
N ARG A 206 12.13 3.21 0.70
CA ARG A 206 12.85 4.43 0.36
C ARG A 206 12.56 4.87 -1.06
N ILE A 207 12.59 6.17 -1.24
CA ILE A 207 12.54 6.79 -2.58
C ILE A 207 13.94 6.75 -3.17
N HIS A 208 14.05 6.25 -4.41
CA HIS A 208 15.32 6.16 -5.13
C HIS A 208 15.63 7.46 -5.85
N PHE A 209 16.25 8.39 -5.16
CA PHE A 209 16.78 9.61 -5.78
C PHE A 209 18.02 9.30 -6.62
N GLN A 210 18.12 9.96 -7.78
CA GLN A 210 19.28 9.89 -8.65
C GLN A 210 20.25 11.03 -8.33
N ASP A 211 21.51 10.87 -8.72
CA ASP A 211 22.53 11.94 -8.60
C ASP A 211 22.21 13.16 -9.49
N GLY A 212 21.33 12.99 -10.48
CA GLY A 212 20.81 14.04 -11.35
C GLY A 212 19.29 14.12 -11.28
N LEU A 213 18.64 14.15 -12.45
CA LEU A 213 17.18 14.23 -12.54
C LEU A 213 16.51 12.96 -12.06
N THR A 214 15.70 13.07 -11.01
CA THR A 214 14.77 12.03 -10.57
C THR A 214 13.39 12.29 -11.15
N VAL A 215 12.84 11.35 -11.91
CA VAL A 215 11.52 11.43 -12.53
C VAL A 215 10.53 10.57 -11.74
N MET A 216 9.49 11.19 -11.23
CA MET A 216 8.42 10.53 -10.46
C MET A 216 7.11 10.65 -11.22
N LEU A 217 6.52 9.51 -11.57
CA LEU A 217 5.24 9.41 -12.26
C LEU A 217 4.14 9.06 -11.25
N PHE A 218 3.08 9.85 -11.16
CA PHE A 218 1.95 9.62 -10.27
C PHE A 218 0.74 9.11 -11.05
N VAL A 219 0.27 7.92 -10.70
CA VAL A 219 -0.91 7.26 -11.28
C VAL A 219 -1.95 6.97 -10.20
N GLY A 220 -3.17 6.63 -10.59
CA GLY A 220 -4.28 6.30 -9.67
C GLY A 220 -5.58 6.96 -10.10
N VAL A 221 -6.71 6.53 -9.54
CA VAL A 221 -8.03 7.03 -9.92
C VAL A 221 -8.24 8.51 -9.54
N ASN A 222 -9.28 9.12 -10.08
CA ASN A 222 -9.62 10.50 -9.73
C ASN A 222 -10.07 10.61 -8.27
N GLY A 223 -9.69 11.70 -7.60
CA GLY A 223 -10.12 12.00 -6.22
C GLY A 223 -9.30 11.31 -5.11
N VAL A 224 -8.33 10.45 -5.45
CA VAL A 224 -7.47 9.79 -4.45
C VAL A 224 -6.38 10.69 -3.88
N GLY A 225 -6.23 11.93 -4.33
CA GLY A 225 -5.27 12.87 -3.78
C GLY A 225 -3.94 12.99 -4.53
N LYS A 226 -3.79 12.50 -5.79
CA LYS A 226 -2.58 12.65 -6.62
C LYS A 226 -2.05 14.08 -6.65
N THR A 227 -2.82 14.99 -7.22
CA THR A 227 -2.45 16.41 -7.40
C THR A 227 -2.09 17.08 -6.08
N THR A 228 -2.86 16.78 -5.00
CA THR A 228 -2.58 17.31 -3.65
C THR A 228 -1.27 16.76 -3.09
N SER A 229 -1.01 15.47 -3.25
CA SER A 229 0.25 14.83 -2.79
C SER A 229 1.46 15.41 -3.55
N ILE A 230 1.35 15.59 -4.86
CA ILE A 230 2.38 16.23 -5.68
C ILE A 230 2.66 17.64 -5.19
N GLY A 231 1.63 18.46 -4.93
CA GLY A 231 1.80 19.82 -4.44
C GLY A 231 2.50 19.89 -3.07
N LYS A 232 2.14 19.00 -2.14
CA LYS A 232 2.78 18.89 -0.82
C LYS A 232 4.22 18.39 -0.92
N LEU A 233 4.49 17.40 -1.76
CA LEU A 233 5.86 16.92 -2.02
C LEU A 233 6.73 17.97 -2.67
N ALA A 234 6.18 18.76 -3.61
CA ALA A 234 6.87 19.88 -4.23
C ALA A 234 7.33 20.91 -3.18
N HIS A 235 6.44 21.25 -2.25
CA HIS A 235 6.78 22.10 -1.11
C HIS A 235 7.92 21.52 -0.28
N ARG A 236 7.79 20.27 0.15
CA ARG A 236 8.77 19.56 0.99
C ARG A 236 10.16 19.48 0.33
N TYR A 237 10.23 19.07 -0.94
CA TYR A 237 11.50 18.93 -1.62
C TYR A 237 12.16 20.30 -1.93
N LYS A 238 11.35 21.31 -2.25
CA LYS A 238 11.85 22.67 -2.39
C LYS A 238 12.44 23.21 -1.08
N GLN A 239 11.77 22.99 0.05
CA GLN A 239 12.32 23.36 1.37
C GLN A 239 13.63 22.61 1.68
N ALA A 240 13.75 21.36 1.20
CA ALA A 240 15.01 20.59 1.28
C ALA A 240 16.10 21.08 0.29
N GLY A 241 15.87 22.20 -0.42
CA GLY A 241 16.83 22.81 -1.33
C GLY A 241 16.92 22.18 -2.70
N LYS A 242 15.97 21.30 -3.09
CA LYS A 242 15.92 20.67 -4.40
C LYS A 242 15.25 21.57 -5.42
N LYS A 243 15.77 21.54 -6.66
CA LYS A 243 15.10 22.13 -7.81
C LYS A 243 14.00 21.21 -8.30
N VAL A 244 12.76 21.63 -8.13
CA VAL A 244 11.57 20.84 -8.45
C VAL A 244 10.83 21.43 -9.64
N MET A 245 10.27 20.58 -10.49
CA MET A 245 9.37 20.95 -11.58
C MET A 245 8.17 19.99 -11.61
N LEU A 246 7.00 20.52 -11.99
CA LEU A 246 5.76 19.74 -12.10
C LEU A 246 5.29 19.68 -13.56
N VAL A 247 4.63 18.61 -13.94
CA VAL A 247 4.01 18.41 -15.27
C VAL A 247 2.54 18.07 -15.10
N ALA A 248 1.66 18.86 -15.70
CA ALA A 248 0.21 18.66 -15.68
C ALA A 248 -0.23 17.82 -16.88
N ALA A 249 -0.15 16.48 -16.75
CA ALA A 249 -0.52 15.55 -17.81
C ALA A 249 -1.99 15.07 -17.73
N ASP A 250 -2.81 15.50 -16.75
CA ASP A 250 -4.28 15.30 -16.78
C ASP A 250 -4.95 16.40 -17.63
N THR A 251 -4.59 16.44 -18.91
CA THR A 251 -4.95 17.53 -19.85
C THR A 251 -6.40 17.58 -20.24
N PHE A 252 -7.14 16.48 -20.04
CA PHE A 252 -8.57 16.39 -20.35
C PHE A 252 -9.46 16.99 -19.26
N ARG A 253 -8.90 17.27 -18.08
CA ARG A 253 -9.59 17.92 -16.98
C ARG A 253 -8.98 19.29 -16.72
N ALA A 254 -9.58 20.32 -17.32
CA ALA A 254 -9.12 21.70 -17.17
C ALA A 254 -8.96 22.10 -15.69
N GLY A 255 -9.85 21.65 -14.81
CA GLY A 255 -9.76 21.86 -13.37
C GLY A 255 -8.54 21.18 -12.73
N ALA A 256 -8.08 20.01 -13.22
CA ALA A 256 -6.89 19.35 -12.69
C ALA A 256 -5.62 20.12 -13.08
N VAL A 257 -5.51 20.55 -14.33
CA VAL A 257 -4.40 21.40 -14.80
C VAL A 257 -4.34 22.69 -13.99
N ALA A 258 -5.48 23.37 -13.80
CA ALA A 258 -5.56 24.61 -13.02
C ALA A 258 -5.19 24.36 -11.54
N GLN A 259 -5.63 23.24 -10.97
CA GLN A 259 -5.30 22.86 -9.57
C GLN A 259 -3.79 22.65 -9.40
N LEU A 260 -3.11 21.94 -10.31
CA LEU A 260 -1.67 21.73 -10.22
C LEU A 260 -0.90 23.05 -10.45
N ALA A 261 -1.34 23.89 -11.38
CA ALA A 261 -0.80 25.21 -11.61
C ALA A 261 -0.91 26.10 -10.35
N GLU A 262 -2.03 26.07 -9.66
CA GLU A 262 -2.22 26.81 -8.40
C GLU A 262 -1.31 26.25 -7.29
N TRP A 263 -1.11 24.94 -7.19
CA TRP A 263 -0.12 24.36 -6.29
C TRP A 263 1.29 24.90 -6.61
N GLY A 264 1.70 24.84 -7.89
CA GLY A 264 3.00 25.36 -8.32
C GLY A 264 3.19 26.83 -7.92
N ARG A 265 2.15 27.68 -8.13
CA ARG A 265 2.16 29.08 -7.72
C ARG A 265 2.31 29.26 -6.22
N ARG A 266 1.56 28.49 -5.41
CA ARG A 266 1.61 28.59 -3.94
C ARG A 266 2.95 28.19 -3.34
N VAL A 267 3.59 27.16 -3.90
CA VAL A 267 4.88 26.65 -3.42
C VAL A 267 6.06 27.22 -4.22
N ASP A 268 5.79 28.11 -5.19
CA ASP A 268 6.76 28.73 -6.08
C ASP A 268 7.64 27.68 -6.78
N VAL A 269 6.98 26.74 -7.48
CA VAL A 269 7.60 25.68 -8.29
C VAL A 269 7.06 25.76 -9.70
N PRO A 270 7.92 25.71 -10.76
CA PRO A 270 7.47 25.77 -12.14
C PRO A 270 6.60 24.57 -12.51
N VAL A 271 5.52 24.85 -13.27
CA VAL A 271 4.59 23.85 -13.78
C VAL A 271 4.58 23.91 -15.31
N VAL A 272 4.81 22.76 -15.94
CA VAL A 272 4.66 22.61 -17.39
C VAL A 272 3.21 22.20 -17.68
N THR A 273 2.53 23.02 -18.50
CA THR A 273 1.17 22.78 -18.94
C THR A 273 1.11 22.82 -20.46
N GLY A 274 0.14 22.13 -21.05
CA GLY A 274 -0.14 22.21 -22.49
C GLY A 274 -1.39 23.03 -22.78
N PRO A 275 -1.71 23.25 -24.06
CA PRO A 275 -3.02 23.73 -24.48
C PRO A 275 -4.15 22.85 -23.94
N GLU A 276 -5.36 23.39 -23.90
CA GLU A 276 -6.54 22.63 -23.48
C GLU A 276 -6.72 21.38 -24.35
N LYS A 277 -6.91 20.21 -23.71
CA LYS A 277 -7.01 18.91 -24.39
C LYS A 277 -5.77 18.49 -25.20
N ALA A 278 -4.61 19.07 -24.90
CA ALA A 278 -3.35 18.61 -25.49
C ALA A 278 -3.16 17.09 -25.24
N ASP A 279 -2.39 16.45 -26.10
CA ASP A 279 -1.93 15.08 -25.86
C ASP A 279 -1.06 15.03 -24.59
N PRO A 280 -1.44 14.25 -23.55
CA PRO A 280 -0.67 14.15 -22.30
C PRO A 280 0.80 13.83 -22.52
N ALA A 281 1.11 12.94 -23.46
CA ALA A 281 2.48 12.55 -23.78
C ALA A 281 3.31 13.70 -24.37
N SER A 282 2.70 14.62 -25.09
CA SER A 282 3.35 15.83 -25.60
C SER A 282 3.75 16.76 -24.44
N VAL A 283 2.84 16.98 -23.49
CA VAL A 283 3.14 17.84 -22.31
C VAL A 283 4.24 17.21 -21.44
N VAL A 284 4.23 15.87 -21.31
CA VAL A 284 5.30 15.14 -20.61
C VAL A 284 6.64 15.28 -21.33
N PHE A 285 6.65 15.20 -22.68
CA PHE A 285 7.87 15.40 -23.46
C PHE A 285 8.48 16.78 -23.22
N ASP A 286 7.67 17.84 -23.33
CA ASP A 286 8.11 19.21 -23.09
C ASP A 286 8.64 19.38 -21.65
N GLY A 287 7.98 18.77 -20.67
CA GLY A 287 8.40 18.75 -19.28
C GLY A 287 9.74 18.04 -19.06
N MET A 288 9.93 16.90 -19.70
CA MET A 288 11.18 16.13 -19.61
C MET A 288 12.36 16.88 -20.23
N GLU A 289 12.20 17.41 -21.46
CA GLU A 289 13.25 18.19 -22.11
C GLU A 289 13.63 19.43 -21.31
N ARG A 290 12.63 20.15 -20.82
CA ARG A 290 12.82 21.32 -19.99
C ARG A 290 13.53 20.99 -18.67
N ALA A 291 13.15 19.88 -18.00
CA ALA A 291 13.78 19.45 -16.76
C ALA A 291 15.27 19.14 -16.94
N VAL A 292 15.63 18.46 -18.04
CA VAL A 292 17.03 18.18 -18.39
C VAL A 292 17.80 19.49 -18.69
N ALA A 293 17.20 20.36 -19.47
CA ALA A 293 17.86 21.63 -19.89
C ALA A 293 18.10 22.60 -18.71
N GLU A 294 17.16 22.65 -17.75
CA GLU A 294 17.25 23.55 -16.59
C GLU A 294 17.98 22.90 -15.38
N GLY A 295 18.42 21.66 -15.49
CA GLY A 295 19.12 20.97 -14.42
C GLY A 295 18.24 20.80 -13.18
N ILE A 296 17.02 20.30 -13.38
CA ILE A 296 16.05 20.00 -12.32
C ILE A 296 16.48 18.74 -11.58
N ASP A 297 16.35 18.73 -10.25
CA ASP A 297 16.64 17.56 -9.41
C ASP A 297 15.45 16.58 -9.39
N ILE A 298 14.22 17.11 -9.34
CA ILE A 298 13.01 16.28 -9.20
C ILE A 298 11.91 16.76 -10.15
N LEU A 299 11.49 15.90 -11.07
CA LEU A 299 10.34 16.10 -11.93
C LEU A 299 9.19 15.22 -11.48
N MET A 300 8.03 15.81 -11.14
CA MET A 300 6.83 15.10 -10.77
C MET A 300 5.74 15.29 -11.83
N ILE A 301 5.18 14.17 -12.31
CA ILE A 301 4.21 14.11 -13.40
C ILE A 301 2.85 13.67 -12.86
N ASP A 302 1.85 14.55 -12.93
CA ASP A 302 0.45 14.26 -12.55
C ASP A 302 -0.33 13.75 -13.76
N THR A 303 -0.88 12.53 -13.69
CA THR A 303 -1.59 11.88 -14.79
C THR A 303 -3.11 11.82 -14.56
N ALA A 304 -3.86 11.59 -15.64
CA ALA A 304 -5.27 11.26 -15.56
C ALA A 304 -5.53 9.98 -14.76
N GLY A 305 -6.75 9.86 -14.20
CA GLY A 305 -7.15 8.71 -13.38
C GLY A 305 -8.52 8.14 -13.79
N ARG A 306 -8.83 8.09 -15.08
CA ARG A 306 -10.14 7.66 -15.59
C ARG A 306 -10.21 6.14 -15.77
N LEU A 307 -10.31 5.40 -14.67
CA LEU A 307 -10.37 3.92 -14.72
C LEU A 307 -11.63 3.39 -15.42
N GLN A 308 -12.71 4.22 -15.53
CA GLN A 308 -13.91 3.86 -16.28
C GLN A 308 -13.66 3.64 -17.78
N ASN A 309 -12.62 4.27 -18.32
CA ASN A 309 -12.15 4.06 -19.69
C ASN A 309 -10.74 3.47 -19.65
N LYS A 310 -10.67 2.23 -19.18
CA LYS A 310 -9.44 1.52 -18.87
C LYS A 310 -8.48 1.44 -20.07
N ASP A 311 -8.98 1.05 -21.23
CA ASP A 311 -8.14 0.85 -22.43
C ASP A 311 -7.47 2.16 -22.89
N ASN A 312 -8.20 3.26 -22.87
CA ASN A 312 -7.64 4.57 -23.19
C ASN A 312 -6.61 5.02 -22.16
N LEU A 313 -6.86 4.78 -20.86
CA LEU A 313 -5.92 5.09 -19.80
C LEU A 313 -4.65 4.26 -19.92
N MET A 314 -4.77 2.97 -20.24
CA MET A 314 -3.63 2.07 -20.48
C MET A 314 -2.75 2.59 -21.62
N ALA A 315 -3.38 2.85 -22.79
CA ALA A 315 -2.67 3.36 -23.96
C ALA A 315 -1.99 4.72 -23.69
N GLU A 316 -2.65 5.60 -22.91
CA GLU A 316 -2.09 6.89 -22.49
C GLU A 316 -0.87 6.72 -21.58
N LEU A 317 -0.96 5.90 -20.53
CA LEU A 317 0.13 5.66 -19.59
C LEU A 317 1.31 4.94 -20.25
N GLU A 318 1.07 3.97 -21.12
CA GLU A 318 2.11 3.33 -21.93
C GLU A 318 2.83 4.34 -22.84
N LYS A 319 2.07 5.23 -23.48
CA LYS A 319 2.61 6.29 -24.33
C LYS A 319 3.47 7.25 -23.50
N ILE A 320 3.00 7.69 -22.35
CA ILE A 320 3.76 8.53 -21.41
C ILE A 320 5.06 7.83 -21.01
N GLY A 321 5.00 6.56 -20.60
CA GLY A 321 6.18 5.80 -20.21
C GLY A 321 7.23 5.69 -21.34
N ARG A 322 6.78 5.47 -22.59
CA ARG A 322 7.69 5.47 -23.77
C ARG A 322 8.34 6.83 -24.02
N ILE A 323 7.60 7.92 -23.83
CA ILE A 323 8.11 9.28 -24.00
C ILE A 323 9.14 9.61 -22.91
N ILE A 324 8.87 9.27 -21.66
CA ILE A 324 9.82 9.46 -20.56
C ILE A 324 11.13 8.72 -20.86
N LYS A 325 11.07 7.43 -21.21
CA LYS A 325 12.26 6.62 -21.57
C LYS A 325 13.00 7.10 -22.80
N ARG A 326 12.34 7.79 -23.71
CA ARG A 326 12.99 8.39 -24.90
C ARG A 326 13.93 9.51 -24.52
N VAL A 327 13.60 10.30 -23.48
CA VAL A 327 14.41 11.44 -23.03
C VAL A 327 15.45 10.98 -21.99
N VAL A 328 15.02 10.16 -21.02
CA VAL A 328 15.86 9.57 -19.98
C VAL A 328 15.59 8.05 -19.94
N PRO A 329 16.47 7.21 -20.48
CA PRO A 329 16.23 5.78 -20.67
C PRO A 329 15.88 5.00 -19.41
N GLU A 330 16.45 5.38 -18.25
CA GLU A 330 16.21 4.73 -16.96
C GLU A 330 14.95 5.24 -16.24
N ALA A 331 14.34 6.32 -16.73
CA ALA A 331 13.13 6.89 -16.11
C ALA A 331 11.84 6.20 -16.65
N PRO A 332 10.71 6.27 -15.90
CA PRO A 332 10.59 6.92 -14.59
C PRO A 332 11.35 6.14 -13.52
N HIS A 333 12.03 6.85 -12.61
CA HIS A 333 12.77 6.23 -11.51
C HIS A 333 11.84 5.77 -10.40
N GLU A 334 10.71 6.48 -10.24
CA GLU A 334 9.61 6.09 -9.37
C GLU A 334 8.27 6.19 -10.11
N THR A 335 7.46 5.16 -9.99
CA THR A 335 6.06 5.16 -10.44
C THR A 335 5.17 4.90 -9.23
N PHE A 336 4.55 5.96 -8.75
CA PHE A 336 3.71 5.93 -7.56
C PHE A 336 2.24 5.73 -7.90
N LEU A 337 1.61 4.73 -7.29
CA LEU A 337 0.17 4.61 -7.28
C LEU A 337 -0.40 5.32 -6.05
N ALA A 338 -1.17 6.38 -6.26
CA ALA A 338 -1.91 7.00 -5.18
C ALA A 338 -3.19 6.22 -4.87
N LEU A 339 -3.37 5.85 -3.61
CA LEU A 339 -4.53 5.12 -3.09
C LEU A 339 -5.14 5.83 -1.90
N ASP A 340 -6.46 5.89 -1.89
CA ASP A 340 -7.25 6.41 -0.78
C ASP A 340 -7.51 5.29 0.23
N ALA A 341 -6.92 5.39 1.42
CA ALA A 341 -7.06 4.39 2.49
C ALA A 341 -8.52 4.17 2.92
N SER A 342 -9.38 5.17 2.74
CA SER A 342 -10.81 5.08 3.11
C SER A 342 -11.62 4.14 2.20
N THR A 343 -11.08 3.78 1.03
CA THR A 343 -11.78 2.92 0.07
C THR A 343 -11.63 1.42 0.36
N GLY A 344 -10.80 1.05 1.34
CA GLY A 344 -10.65 -0.34 1.80
C GLY A 344 -10.25 -1.29 0.66
N GLN A 345 -10.94 -2.42 0.53
CA GLN A 345 -10.68 -3.43 -0.50
C GLN A 345 -10.72 -2.90 -1.95
N ASN A 346 -11.46 -1.83 -2.23
CA ASN A 346 -11.44 -1.19 -3.55
C ASN A 346 -10.05 -0.62 -3.89
N ALA A 347 -9.26 -0.19 -2.90
CA ALA A 347 -7.89 0.24 -3.12
C ALA A 347 -7.01 -0.92 -3.64
N LEU A 348 -7.18 -2.12 -3.09
CA LEU A 348 -6.49 -3.33 -3.56
C LEU A 348 -6.86 -3.67 -5.01
N VAL A 349 -8.16 -3.61 -5.36
CA VAL A 349 -8.62 -3.83 -6.74
C VAL A 349 -7.99 -2.82 -7.69
N GLN A 350 -7.95 -1.54 -7.32
CA GLN A 350 -7.29 -0.50 -8.11
C GLN A 350 -5.80 -0.79 -8.28
N ALA A 351 -5.11 -1.18 -7.20
CA ALA A 351 -3.69 -1.52 -7.26
C ALA A 351 -3.42 -2.70 -8.22
N LYS A 352 -4.23 -3.76 -8.17
CA LYS A 352 -4.17 -4.88 -9.12
C LYS A 352 -4.37 -4.44 -10.57
N GLU A 353 -5.29 -3.53 -10.83
CA GLU A 353 -5.55 -3.05 -12.18
C GLU A 353 -4.41 -2.17 -12.71
N PHE A 354 -3.90 -1.24 -11.90
CA PHE A 354 -2.77 -0.40 -12.32
C PHE A 354 -1.47 -1.17 -12.47
N SER A 355 -1.20 -2.19 -11.63
CA SER A 355 0.01 -3.02 -11.75
C SER A 355 0.08 -3.81 -13.07
N LYS A 356 -1.09 -4.11 -13.69
CA LYS A 356 -1.15 -4.73 -15.03
C LYS A 356 -0.83 -3.75 -16.16
N ILE A 357 -0.97 -2.44 -15.90
CA ILE A 357 -0.79 -1.39 -16.91
C ILE A 357 0.65 -0.88 -16.92
N ILE A 358 1.21 -0.63 -15.74
CA ILE A 358 2.53 -0.02 -15.59
C ILE A 358 3.24 -0.62 -14.39
N PRO A 359 4.56 -0.87 -14.48
CA PRO A 359 5.35 -1.29 -13.33
C PRO A 359 5.28 -0.22 -12.23
N LEU A 360 4.77 -0.59 -11.07
CA LEU A 360 4.68 0.27 -9.89
C LEU A 360 5.90 0.06 -8.99
N THR A 361 6.50 1.14 -8.51
CA THR A 361 7.63 1.08 -7.58
C THR A 361 7.23 1.35 -6.14
N GLY A 362 6.06 1.95 -5.93
CA GLY A 362 5.57 2.25 -4.59
C GLY A 362 4.17 2.84 -4.58
N ILE A 363 3.63 2.93 -3.39
CA ILE A 363 2.29 3.46 -3.11
C ILE A 363 2.40 4.78 -2.35
N VAL A 364 1.53 5.74 -2.71
CA VAL A 364 1.22 6.92 -1.92
C VAL A 364 -0.12 6.67 -1.23
N LEU A 365 -0.08 6.38 0.06
CA LEU A 365 -1.27 6.15 0.85
C LEU A 365 -1.84 7.49 1.35
N THR A 366 -3.04 7.83 0.94
CA THR A 366 -3.69 9.11 1.27
C THR A 366 -4.88 8.92 2.19
N LYS A 367 -5.33 9.98 2.85
CA LYS A 367 -6.54 10.06 3.68
C LYS A 367 -6.60 9.04 4.83
N ILE A 368 -5.45 8.65 5.34
CA ILE A 368 -5.37 7.70 6.46
C ILE A 368 -6.02 8.26 7.75
N ASP A 369 -6.01 9.56 7.91
CA ASP A 369 -6.64 10.30 9.02
C ASP A 369 -8.17 10.23 9.01
N GLY A 370 -8.77 9.92 7.87
CA GLY A 370 -10.21 9.80 7.68
C GLY A 370 -10.79 8.41 7.95
N THR A 371 -9.98 7.37 8.06
CA THR A 371 -10.44 5.98 8.04
C THR A 371 -10.12 5.20 9.31
N ALA A 372 -10.99 4.23 9.62
CA ALA A 372 -10.75 3.16 10.59
C ALA A 372 -10.21 1.86 9.94
N ARG A 373 -9.87 1.90 8.64
CA ARG A 373 -9.61 0.73 7.78
C ARG A 373 -8.13 0.64 7.39
N GLY A 374 -7.25 0.48 8.36
CA GLY A 374 -5.79 0.39 8.14
C GLY A 374 -5.32 -0.96 7.57
N GLY A 375 -6.12 -2.02 7.66
CA GLY A 375 -5.77 -3.37 7.21
C GLY A 375 -5.49 -3.48 5.72
N VAL A 376 -6.00 -2.57 4.90
CA VAL A 376 -5.77 -2.55 3.44
C VAL A 376 -4.27 -2.48 3.07
N VAL A 377 -3.44 -1.89 3.91
CA VAL A 377 -1.98 -1.84 3.71
C VAL A 377 -1.38 -3.24 3.75
N LEU A 378 -1.84 -4.09 4.67
CA LEU A 378 -1.44 -5.49 4.79
C LEU A 378 -1.88 -6.29 3.56
N ALA A 379 -3.13 -6.10 3.12
CA ALA A 379 -3.67 -6.76 1.93
C ALA A 379 -2.87 -6.42 0.66
N ILE A 380 -2.56 -5.13 0.45
CA ILE A 380 -1.79 -4.69 -0.71
C ILE A 380 -0.37 -5.25 -0.66
N ARG A 381 0.25 -5.23 0.50
CA ARG A 381 1.61 -5.74 0.70
C ARG A 381 1.66 -7.24 0.42
N GLU A 382 0.71 -8.00 0.95
CA GLU A 382 0.65 -9.45 0.76
C GLU A 382 0.39 -9.84 -0.70
N GLU A 383 -0.62 -9.26 -1.33
CA GLU A 383 -1.06 -9.69 -2.63
C GLU A 383 -0.25 -9.14 -3.82
N LEU A 384 0.38 -7.97 -3.68
CA LEU A 384 1.05 -7.29 -4.79
C LEU A 384 2.55 -7.10 -4.60
N ASN A 385 3.05 -7.29 -3.40
CA ASN A 385 4.45 -7.06 -3.05
C ASN A 385 4.96 -5.66 -3.42
N ILE A 386 4.07 -4.64 -3.39
CA ILE A 386 4.40 -3.24 -3.69
C ILE A 386 4.52 -2.50 -2.35
N PRO A 387 5.67 -1.86 -2.04
CA PRO A 387 5.85 -1.15 -0.78
C PRO A 387 5.04 0.16 -0.75
N VAL A 388 4.56 0.53 0.42
CA VAL A 388 4.13 1.91 0.66
C VAL A 388 5.39 2.75 0.86
N LYS A 389 5.57 3.82 0.08
CA LYS A 389 6.73 4.71 0.17
C LYS A 389 6.37 6.09 0.71
N LEU A 390 5.14 6.52 0.51
CA LEU A 390 4.65 7.83 0.93
C LEU A 390 3.31 7.72 1.65
N ILE A 391 3.09 8.58 2.65
CA ILE A 391 1.86 8.64 3.43
C ILE A 391 1.40 10.09 3.62
N GLY A 392 0.11 10.33 3.39
CA GLY A 392 -0.57 11.59 3.69
C GLY A 392 -1.23 11.54 5.05
N PHE A 393 -0.79 12.41 5.97
CA PHE A 393 -1.23 12.45 7.37
C PHE A 393 -2.48 13.32 7.60
N GLY A 394 -2.92 14.08 6.62
CA GLY A 394 -4.04 15.02 6.75
C GLY A 394 -4.03 16.09 5.67
N GLU A 395 -4.67 17.23 5.92
CA GLU A 395 -4.90 18.27 4.91
C GLU A 395 -3.82 19.36 4.86
N LYS A 396 -3.05 19.58 5.93
CA LYS A 396 -2.02 20.63 5.98
C LYS A 396 -0.95 20.40 4.91
N ILE A 397 -0.25 21.47 4.50
CA ILE A 397 0.78 21.40 3.46
C ILE A 397 1.93 20.44 3.84
N ASP A 398 2.25 20.34 5.13
CA ASP A 398 3.31 19.47 5.67
C ASP A 398 2.80 18.07 6.04
N ASP A 399 1.50 17.78 5.81
CA ASP A 399 0.88 16.50 6.10
C ASP A 399 1.14 15.49 4.97
N ILE A 400 2.41 15.32 4.59
CA ILE A 400 2.91 14.25 3.74
C ILE A 400 4.32 13.86 4.17
N GLY A 401 4.66 12.59 4.10
CA GLY A 401 5.99 12.10 4.47
C GLY A 401 6.34 10.78 3.82
N GLU A 402 7.60 10.40 3.97
CA GLU A 402 8.04 9.06 3.67
C GLU A 402 7.39 8.10 4.65
N PHE A 403 6.96 6.96 4.12
CA PHE A 403 6.35 5.92 4.93
C PHE A 403 7.42 5.27 5.83
N ASN A 404 7.02 4.92 7.02
CA ASN A 404 7.84 4.15 7.95
C ASN A 404 6.97 3.04 8.54
N SER A 405 7.27 1.81 8.19
CA SER A 405 6.50 0.63 8.61
C SER A 405 6.48 0.46 10.13
N GLU A 406 7.58 0.77 10.81
CA GLU A 406 7.68 0.66 12.26
C GLU A 406 6.69 1.61 12.94
N ASN A 407 6.69 2.90 12.56
CA ASN A 407 5.76 3.88 13.10
C ASN A 407 4.31 3.57 12.75
N PHE A 408 4.08 3.07 11.53
CA PHE A 408 2.75 2.68 11.08
C PHE A 408 2.20 1.49 11.87
N MET A 409 2.97 0.41 11.98
CA MET A 409 2.57 -0.80 12.71
C MET A 409 2.41 -0.51 14.20
N LYS A 410 3.31 0.29 14.80
CA LYS A 410 3.17 0.76 16.18
C LYS A 410 1.86 1.52 16.38
N GLY A 411 1.55 2.48 15.49
CA GLY A 411 0.32 3.24 15.58
C GLY A 411 -0.95 2.42 15.32
N LEU A 412 -0.87 1.38 14.46
CA LEU A 412 -1.98 0.46 14.17
C LEU A 412 -2.27 -0.49 15.34
N LEU A 413 -1.22 -1.02 15.98
CA LEU A 413 -1.28 -2.06 17.00
C LEU A 413 -1.15 -1.51 18.44
N GLU A 414 -1.03 -0.19 18.62
CA GLU A 414 -0.92 0.45 19.92
C GLU A 414 -2.14 0.13 20.81
N GLY A 415 -1.86 -0.31 22.04
CA GLY A 415 -2.90 -0.74 23.00
C GLY A 415 -3.33 -2.21 22.86
N LEU A 416 -2.71 -2.97 21.94
CA LEU A 416 -2.94 -4.40 21.80
C LEU A 416 -1.94 -5.24 22.62
N ILE A 417 -0.83 -4.65 23.05
CA ILE A 417 0.20 -5.29 23.86
C ILE A 417 0.30 -4.58 25.21
#